data_6c684fb00aeb88d9b8444c5b34bc3e7f
#
_entry.id   6c684fb00aeb88d9b8444c5b34bc3e7f
#
_cell.length_a   1.000
_cell.length_b   1.000
_cell.length_c   1.000
_cell.angle_alpha   90.00
_cell.angle_beta   90.00
_cell.angle_gamma   90.00
#
_symmetry.space_group_name_H-M   'P 1'
#
loop_
_entity.id
_entity.type
_entity.pdbx_description
1 polymer ?
#
loop_
_entity_poly.entity_id
_entity_poly.type
_entity_poly.pdbx_seq_one_letter_code
_entity_poly.pdbx_strand_id
1 'polypeptide(L)'
;MADSPIPSARPARFSRRDAGLGVDPGADLPAGLAAHLAAHLSAVDRPIAAARGLPNAAYTAAEFHRFERAHLFARAWTALAFCADHATPGRVTPVDFMGWPLLIACARDGRPTVFHNVCSHRGRRLVDAPKTTGGLLVCPYHAWAYDLSDASGGLKSTPHIGGVGAHQADGFCRAAHGLKAVRSHCWLGVLFIDLSGDAPAFEEYAAPLVARYRPYLGAAMDGGAAAAEALASPAADAGLTLEAECNWKLAVENYCEAYHLPWIHPSLNDYSPLQDHYAVIVSEDFAGQGTRTFRPALGTGTGDGDGDGDGAGAGDGDGVGGDGDGVGDGGSDGDGAGDGALPEFPDWPAAQRETAEYPVFYPNLLLGFQVNHFFALIIRPLAAGRIREEVRLFYTGDGAHAARCQAARAANLAAWTRVFSEDISAVEGMQRGRQSPGFGGGVFSPAMDAPTHHFHRWVARKYRAALGGGGGCGGDGDGDSNGE
;
A
#
# COMPACT_ATOMS: atom_id res chain seq x y z
N MET A 1 -45.25 6.91 -14.67
CA MET A 1 -44.96 6.27 -13.40
C MET A 1 -43.53 6.56 -13.08
N ALA A 2 -43.29 7.37 -12.09
CA ALA A 2 -41.98 7.87 -11.76
C ALA A 2 -41.23 6.84 -10.91
N ASP A 3 -40.06 6.41 -11.36
CA ASP A 3 -39.15 5.57 -10.60
C ASP A 3 -38.60 6.34 -9.40
N SER A 4 -38.91 5.85 -8.21
CA SER A 4 -38.32 6.36 -6.97
C SER A 4 -36.90 5.79 -6.79
N PRO A 5 -35.92 6.60 -6.39
CA PRO A 5 -34.57 6.12 -6.18
C PRO A 5 -34.51 5.19 -4.96
N ILE A 6 -33.83 4.06 -5.14
CA ILE A 6 -33.54 3.08 -4.08
C ILE A 6 -32.63 3.78 -3.03
N PRO A 7 -33.00 3.79 -1.75
CA PRO A 7 -32.16 4.41 -0.72
C PRO A 7 -30.86 3.62 -0.55
N SER A 8 -29.73 4.31 -0.67
CA SER A 8 -28.42 3.79 -0.34
C SER A 8 -28.40 3.32 1.12
N ALA A 9 -28.18 2.03 1.33
CA ALA A 9 -27.99 1.47 2.66
C ALA A 9 -26.76 2.12 3.30
N ARG A 10 -26.99 2.94 4.33
CA ARG A 10 -25.91 3.50 5.16
C ARG A 10 -25.14 2.35 5.78
N PRO A 11 -23.80 2.35 5.72
CA PRO A 11 -22.99 1.38 6.46
C PRO A 11 -23.35 1.49 7.97
N ALA A 12 -23.42 0.34 8.63
CA ALA A 12 -23.72 0.28 10.06
C ALA A 12 -22.76 1.21 10.82
N ARG A 13 -23.32 2.13 11.62
CA ARG A 13 -22.52 3.03 12.45
C ARG A 13 -21.75 2.19 13.46
N PHE A 14 -20.45 2.06 13.27
CA PHE A 14 -19.54 1.56 14.29
C PHE A 14 -19.61 2.47 15.52
N SER A 15 -20.02 1.95 16.65
CA SER A 15 -19.89 2.69 17.90
C SER A 15 -18.42 2.62 18.33
N ARG A 16 -17.82 3.77 18.64
CA ARG A 16 -16.42 3.91 19.11
C ARG A 16 -16.09 3.07 20.35
N ARG A 17 -17.07 2.45 20.99
CA ARG A 17 -16.93 1.68 22.24
C ARG A 17 -16.68 0.18 22.03
N ASP A 18 -16.95 -0.37 20.83
CA ASP A 18 -16.88 -1.83 20.61
C ASP A 18 -15.59 -2.31 19.93
N ALA A 19 -14.76 -1.40 19.43
CA ALA A 19 -13.48 -1.70 18.75
C ALA A 19 -12.26 -1.56 19.67
N GLY A 20 -12.44 -1.62 20.99
CA GLY A 20 -11.32 -1.65 21.92
C GLY A 20 -10.45 -2.90 21.68
N LEU A 21 -9.56 -2.85 20.70
CA LEU A 21 -8.37 -3.69 20.69
C LEU A 21 -7.63 -3.37 21.98
N GLY A 22 -7.74 -4.26 22.98
CA GLY A 22 -6.93 -4.17 24.17
C GLY A 22 -5.50 -3.93 23.74
N VAL A 23 -4.87 -2.87 24.23
CA VAL A 23 -3.47 -2.59 24.01
C VAL A 23 -2.72 -3.90 24.26
N ASP A 24 -2.02 -4.43 23.23
CA ASP A 24 -1.17 -5.61 23.39
C ASP A 24 -0.16 -5.26 24.52
N PRO A 25 -0.26 -5.88 25.73
CA PRO A 25 0.57 -5.48 26.87
C PRO A 25 2.08 -5.67 26.64
N GLY A 26 2.46 -6.31 25.53
CA GLY A 26 3.85 -6.50 25.10
C GLY A 26 4.26 -5.57 23.93
N ALA A 27 3.41 -4.62 23.54
CA ALA A 27 3.67 -3.74 22.41
C ALA A 27 4.55 -2.53 22.73
N ASP A 28 4.67 -2.17 24.02
CA ASP A 28 5.48 -1.05 24.43
C ASP A 28 6.98 -1.38 24.36
N LEU A 29 7.78 -0.36 24.06
CA LEU A 29 9.22 -0.50 24.06
C LEU A 29 9.76 -0.65 25.50
N PRO A 30 10.78 -1.48 25.73
CA PRO A 30 11.52 -1.48 26.99
C PRO A 30 11.99 -0.08 27.35
N ALA A 31 11.96 0.29 28.64
CA ALA A 31 12.20 1.66 29.10
C ALA A 31 13.51 2.27 28.58
N GLY A 32 14.60 1.50 28.52
CA GLY A 32 15.88 1.96 27.96
C GLY A 32 15.80 2.27 26.47
N LEU A 33 15.07 1.45 25.71
CA LEU A 33 14.89 1.64 24.27
C LEU A 33 13.95 2.81 23.98
N ALA A 34 12.89 2.97 24.78
CA ALA A 34 11.98 4.12 24.69
C ALA A 34 12.70 5.44 25.01
N ALA A 35 13.52 5.49 26.04
CA ALA A 35 14.32 6.66 26.41
C ALA A 35 15.35 7.02 25.32
N HIS A 36 16.04 6.01 24.77
CA HIS A 36 16.96 6.20 23.65
C HIS A 36 16.25 6.77 22.42
N LEU A 37 15.09 6.22 22.07
CA LEU A 37 14.26 6.71 20.98
C LEU A 37 13.85 8.17 21.21
N ALA A 38 13.27 8.48 22.38
CA ALA A 38 12.79 9.83 22.71
C ALA A 38 13.92 10.88 22.60
N ALA A 39 15.11 10.55 23.08
CA ALA A 39 16.27 11.42 22.96
C ALA A 39 16.72 11.67 21.50
N HIS A 40 16.53 10.65 20.63
CA HIS A 40 16.95 10.74 19.22
C HIS A 40 15.95 11.50 18.35
N LEU A 41 14.65 11.44 18.64
CA LEU A 41 13.60 12.00 17.77
C LEU A 41 13.74 13.51 17.51
N SER A 42 14.31 14.28 18.44
CA SER A 42 14.57 15.71 18.24
C SER A 42 15.57 15.99 17.10
N ALA A 43 16.47 15.04 16.82
CA ALA A 43 17.42 15.17 15.72
C ALA A 43 16.76 14.94 14.35
N VAL A 44 15.67 14.18 14.29
CA VAL A 44 14.88 13.96 13.05
C VAL A 44 14.16 15.24 12.63
N ASP A 45 13.68 16.06 13.58
CA ASP A 45 12.90 17.27 13.27
C ASP A 45 13.72 18.50 12.87
N ARG A 46 15.03 18.42 13.00
CA ARG A 46 15.90 19.53 12.58
C ARG A 46 15.70 19.87 11.09
N PRO A 47 16.07 21.08 10.67
CA PRO A 47 16.16 21.36 9.23
C PRO A 47 16.99 20.30 8.53
N ILE A 48 16.58 19.90 7.33
CA ILE A 48 17.12 18.75 6.60
C ILE A 48 18.66 18.69 6.57
N ALA A 49 19.34 19.82 6.39
CA ALA A 49 20.79 19.89 6.37
C ALA A 49 21.46 19.51 7.72
N ALA A 50 20.72 19.56 8.82
CA ALA A 50 21.18 19.23 10.17
C ALA A 50 20.44 18.04 10.78
N ALA A 51 19.46 17.50 10.09
CA ALA A 51 18.66 16.38 10.54
C ALA A 51 19.47 15.07 10.53
N ARG A 52 18.99 14.10 11.33
CA ARG A 52 19.48 12.73 11.35
C ARG A 52 18.33 11.79 11.09
N GLY A 53 18.59 10.68 10.42
CA GLY A 53 17.61 9.61 10.24
C GLY A 53 17.26 8.94 11.58
N LEU A 54 16.26 8.07 11.56
CA LEU A 54 15.85 7.29 12.74
C LEU A 54 16.99 6.42 13.29
N PRO A 55 17.01 6.10 14.58
CA PRO A 55 18.10 5.32 15.20
C PRO A 55 18.10 3.87 14.67
N ASN A 56 19.27 3.24 14.61
CA ASN A 56 19.45 1.88 14.11
C ASN A 56 18.49 0.87 14.75
N ALA A 57 18.25 1.00 16.07
CA ALA A 57 17.35 0.11 16.79
C ALA A 57 15.93 0.09 16.21
N ALA A 58 15.46 1.19 15.60
CA ALA A 58 14.16 1.24 14.95
C ALA A 58 14.06 0.33 13.71
N TYR A 59 15.18 -0.16 13.18
CA TYR A 59 15.24 -1.04 12.02
C TYR A 59 15.68 -2.46 12.36
N THR A 60 16.37 -2.65 13.47
CA THR A 60 17.04 -3.91 13.81
C THR A 60 16.45 -4.63 15.00
N ALA A 61 15.81 -3.93 15.94
CA ALA A 61 15.28 -4.54 17.14
C ALA A 61 13.86 -5.10 16.93
N ALA A 62 13.65 -6.35 17.34
CA ALA A 62 12.35 -7.03 17.23
C ALA A 62 11.23 -6.33 18.03
N GLU A 63 11.60 -5.61 19.09
CA GLU A 63 10.69 -4.81 19.91
C GLU A 63 10.02 -3.72 19.09
N PHE A 64 10.74 -3.07 18.17
CA PHE A 64 10.17 -2.07 17.28
C PHE A 64 9.13 -2.66 16.33
N HIS A 65 9.31 -3.89 15.84
CA HIS A 65 8.30 -4.53 15.00
C HIS A 65 6.96 -4.69 15.74
N ARG A 66 6.98 -5.08 17.03
CA ARG A 66 5.76 -5.16 17.85
C ARG A 66 5.18 -3.78 18.17
N PHE A 67 6.04 -2.84 18.50
CA PHE A 67 5.67 -1.46 18.77
C PHE A 67 5.01 -0.79 17.55
N GLU A 68 5.61 -0.89 16.38
CA GLU A 68 5.08 -0.36 15.12
C GLU A 68 3.77 -1.02 14.73
N ARG A 69 3.66 -2.33 14.90
CA ARG A 69 2.41 -3.06 14.72
C ARG A 69 1.27 -2.40 15.49
N ALA A 70 1.43 -2.17 16.79
CA ALA A 70 0.36 -1.69 17.66
C ALA A 70 0.11 -0.17 17.55
N HIS A 71 1.16 0.62 17.39
CA HIS A 71 1.10 2.07 17.51
C HIS A 71 1.16 2.81 16.17
N LEU A 72 1.56 2.14 15.09
CA LEU A 72 1.66 2.74 13.77
C LEU A 72 0.69 2.05 12.80
N PHE A 73 0.91 0.77 12.47
CA PHE A 73 0.09 0.06 11.50
C PHE A 73 -1.37 -0.12 11.93
N ALA A 74 -1.62 -0.38 13.23
CA ALA A 74 -3.00 -0.50 13.73
C ALA A 74 -3.76 0.82 13.68
N ARG A 75 -3.08 1.97 13.71
CA ARG A 75 -3.65 3.31 13.87
C ARG A 75 -3.58 4.17 12.61
N ALA A 76 -3.27 3.58 11.49
CA ALA A 76 -3.25 4.22 10.18
C ALA A 76 -4.08 3.40 9.19
N TRP A 77 -4.54 4.01 8.12
CA TRP A 77 -5.01 3.26 6.97
C TRP A 77 -3.84 2.51 6.35
N THR A 78 -3.91 1.19 6.41
CA THR A 78 -2.84 0.29 6.01
C THR A 78 -3.29 -0.57 4.84
N ALA A 79 -2.49 -0.66 3.77
CA ALA A 79 -2.76 -1.53 2.63
C ALA A 79 -2.62 -3.00 3.04
N LEU A 80 -3.65 -3.81 2.78
CA LEU A 80 -3.73 -5.21 3.18
C LEU A 80 -3.59 -6.17 2.00
N ALA A 81 -4.27 -5.91 0.89
CA ALA A 81 -4.36 -6.83 -0.24
C ALA A 81 -4.87 -6.12 -1.50
N PHE A 82 -4.86 -6.79 -2.64
CA PHE A 82 -5.54 -6.31 -3.84
C PHE A 82 -7.00 -6.78 -3.86
N CYS A 83 -7.93 -5.87 -4.10
CA CYS A 83 -9.38 -6.14 -4.06
C CYS A 83 -9.79 -7.26 -5.02
N ALA A 84 -9.20 -7.30 -6.24
CA ALA A 84 -9.55 -8.28 -7.27
C ALA A 84 -9.31 -9.73 -6.83
N ASP A 85 -8.30 -9.99 -6.01
CA ASP A 85 -7.99 -11.34 -5.51
C ASP A 85 -9.05 -11.87 -4.53
N HIS A 86 -9.90 -10.98 -4.03
CA HIS A 86 -10.90 -11.27 -3.01
C HIS A 86 -12.33 -10.93 -3.46
N ALA A 87 -12.56 -10.66 -4.74
CA ALA A 87 -13.85 -10.24 -5.29
C ALA A 87 -14.79 -11.40 -5.67
N THR A 88 -14.42 -12.67 -5.42
CA THR A 88 -15.26 -13.83 -5.71
C THR A 88 -16.33 -13.99 -4.63
N PRO A 89 -17.63 -13.85 -4.95
CA PRO A 89 -18.71 -13.98 -3.99
C PRO A 89 -18.68 -15.31 -3.23
N GLY A 90 -18.86 -15.24 -1.90
CA GLY A 90 -18.84 -16.38 -1.00
C GLY A 90 -17.45 -16.94 -0.68
N ARG A 91 -16.37 -16.40 -1.27
CA ARG A 91 -15.01 -16.77 -0.92
C ARG A 91 -14.60 -16.13 0.39
N VAL A 92 -13.87 -16.88 1.22
CA VAL A 92 -13.23 -16.41 2.45
C VAL A 92 -11.75 -16.76 2.39
N THR A 93 -10.90 -15.78 2.69
CA THR A 93 -9.44 -15.91 2.63
C THR A 93 -8.83 -15.47 3.95
N PRO A 94 -8.12 -16.37 4.68
CA PRO A 94 -7.39 -15.97 5.87
C PRO A 94 -6.14 -15.18 5.47
N VAL A 95 -5.87 -14.12 6.20
CA VAL A 95 -4.66 -13.30 6.04
C VAL A 95 -4.03 -13.11 7.41
N ASP A 96 -2.75 -13.38 7.54
CA ASP A 96 -1.96 -12.95 8.69
C ASP A 96 -1.28 -11.63 8.34
N PHE A 97 -1.59 -10.60 9.10
CA PHE A 97 -0.95 -9.30 8.94
C PHE A 97 -0.20 -8.94 10.21
N MET A 98 1.12 -9.02 10.18
CA MET A 98 1.99 -8.78 11.33
C MET A 98 1.57 -9.56 12.60
N GLY A 99 1.03 -10.79 12.45
CA GLY A 99 0.53 -11.63 13.53
C GLY A 99 -0.92 -11.36 13.96
N TRP A 100 -1.66 -10.46 13.30
CA TRP A 100 -3.12 -10.41 13.44
C TRP A 100 -3.79 -11.41 12.49
N PRO A 101 -4.53 -12.39 13.01
CA PRO A 101 -5.30 -13.31 12.18
C PRO A 101 -6.54 -12.58 11.64
N LEU A 102 -6.50 -12.19 10.38
CA LEU A 102 -7.60 -11.54 9.68
C LEU A 102 -8.30 -12.51 8.72
N LEU A 103 -9.51 -12.17 8.32
CA LEU A 103 -10.33 -12.89 7.36
C LEU A 103 -10.91 -11.90 6.36
N ILE A 104 -10.57 -12.03 5.11
CA ILE A 104 -11.24 -11.31 4.03
C ILE A 104 -12.39 -12.19 3.55
N ALA A 105 -13.61 -11.67 3.61
CA ALA A 105 -14.83 -12.32 3.13
C ALA A 105 -15.44 -11.49 2.00
N CYS A 106 -15.83 -12.14 0.91
CA CYS A 106 -16.53 -11.49 -0.18
C CYS A 106 -18.03 -11.76 -0.07
N ALA A 107 -18.80 -10.71 0.11
CA ALA A 107 -20.25 -10.78 0.11
C ALA A 107 -20.82 -11.01 -1.31
N ARG A 108 -22.15 -11.13 -1.42
CA ARG A 108 -22.82 -11.38 -2.70
C ARG A 108 -22.66 -10.27 -3.72
N ASP A 109 -22.43 -9.04 -3.26
CA ASP A 109 -22.21 -7.86 -4.10
C ASP A 109 -20.76 -7.75 -4.66
N GLY A 110 -19.91 -8.75 -4.38
CA GLY A 110 -18.52 -8.78 -4.83
C GLY A 110 -17.56 -7.90 -4.03
N ARG A 111 -18.02 -7.25 -2.96
CA ARG A 111 -17.17 -6.38 -2.13
C ARG A 111 -16.47 -7.17 -1.04
N PRO A 112 -15.15 -7.07 -0.92
CA PRO A 112 -14.42 -7.65 0.20
C PRO A 112 -14.67 -6.87 1.49
N THR A 113 -14.91 -7.61 2.56
CA THR A 113 -15.03 -7.10 3.93
C THR A 113 -14.04 -7.83 4.82
N VAL A 114 -13.44 -7.14 5.78
CA VAL A 114 -12.42 -7.70 6.66
C VAL A 114 -12.99 -7.92 8.05
N PHE A 115 -12.69 -9.08 8.64
CA PHE A 115 -13.01 -9.44 10.01
C PHE A 115 -11.77 -9.96 10.74
N HIS A 116 -11.79 -9.94 12.07
CA HIS A 116 -10.87 -10.77 12.83
C HIS A 116 -11.22 -12.24 12.60
N ASN A 117 -10.25 -13.07 12.25
CA ASN A 117 -10.41 -14.50 11.98
C ASN A 117 -10.49 -15.31 13.28
N VAL A 118 -11.49 -15.01 14.09
CA VAL A 118 -11.65 -15.57 15.43
C VAL A 118 -13.12 -15.80 15.77
N CYS A 119 -13.42 -16.98 16.33
CA CYS A 119 -14.75 -17.31 16.84
C CYS A 119 -15.01 -16.59 18.18
N SER A 120 -16.16 -15.93 18.30
CA SER A 120 -16.57 -15.19 19.50
C SER A 120 -16.82 -16.09 20.73
N HIS A 121 -16.86 -17.42 20.56
CA HIS A 121 -17.08 -18.36 21.66
C HIS A 121 -15.82 -18.56 22.51
N ARG A 122 -14.76 -19.14 21.93
CA ARG A 122 -13.51 -19.48 22.64
C ARG A 122 -12.26 -19.19 21.82
N GLY A 123 -12.31 -18.18 20.94
CA GLY A 123 -11.14 -17.72 20.23
C GLY A 123 -10.57 -18.67 19.16
N ARG A 124 -11.30 -19.74 18.75
CA ARG A 124 -10.83 -20.62 17.68
C ARG A 124 -10.71 -19.84 16.37
N ARG A 125 -9.58 -19.91 15.69
CA ARG A 125 -9.41 -19.41 14.32
C ARG A 125 -10.43 -20.12 13.41
N LEU A 126 -11.18 -19.35 12.61
CA LEU A 126 -12.32 -19.88 11.84
C LEU A 126 -11.92 -20.50 10.52
N VAL A 127 -10.88 -19.92 9.88
CA VAL A 127 -10.41 -20.30 8.55
C VAL A 127 -8.91 -20.38 8.57
N ASP A 128 -8.36 -21.53 8.18
CA ASP A 128 -6.91 -21.78 8.11
C ASP A 128 -6.38 -21.77 6.66
N ALA A 129 -7.26 -21.97 5.65
CA ALA A 129 -6.95 -21.90 4.24
C ALA A 129 -8.11 -21.28 3.45
N PRO A 130 -7.87 -20.66 2.27
CA PRO A 130 -8.94 -20.09 1.46
C PRO A 130 -9.99 -21.14 1.09
N LYS A 131 -11.29 -20.76 1.20
CA LYS A 131 -12.40 -21.65 0.83
C LYS A 131 -13.61 -20.84 0.37
N THR A 132 -14.53 -21.50 -0.34
CA THR A 132 -15.84 -20.94 -0.68
C THR A 132 -16.86 -21.43 0.37
N THR A 133 -17.75 -20.52 0.79
CA THR A 133 -18.87 -20.80 1.69
C THR A 133 -20.18 -20.52 0.98
N GLY A 134 -21.27 -21.13 1.39
CA GLY A 134 -22.62 -20.80 0.90
C GLY A 134 -23.20 -19.52 1.56
N GLY A 135 -22.36 -18.60 2.02
CA GLY A 135 -22.75 -17.42 2.81
C GLY A 135 -22.79 -17.68 4.31
N LEU A 136 -22.48 -18.90 4.76
CA LEU A 136 -22.43 -19.26 6.16
C LEU A 136 -21.05 -19.79 6.55
N LEU A 137 -20.40 -19.15 7.52
CA LEU A 137 -19.10 -19.57 8.05
C LEU A 137 -19.31 -20.32 9.37
N VAL A 138 -18.99 -21.62 9.38
CA VAL A 138 -19.14 -22.48 10.55
C VAL A 138 -17.81 -22.67 11.27
N CYS A 139 -17.80 -22.41 12.57
CA CYS A 139 -16.66 -22.64 13.44
C CYS A 139 -16.37 -24.14 13.56
N PRO A 140 -15.13 -24.61 13.31
CA PRO A 140 -14.83 -26.02 13.36
C PRO A 140 -14.75 -26.62 14.77
N TYR A 141 -14.97 -25.81 15.82
CA TYR A 141 -14.90 -26.28 17.21
C TYR A 141 -16.28 -26.69 17.76
N HIS A 142 -17.25 -25.74 17.79
CA HIS A 142 -18.58 -25.99 18.35
C HIS A 142 -19.71 -25.65 17.38
N ALA A 143 -19.39 -25.56 16.08
CA ALA A 143 -20.33 -25.31 15.01
C ALA A 143 -21.13 -23.99 15.15
N TRP A 144 -20.61 -22.99 15.88
CA TRP A 144 -21.17 -21.64 15.81
C TRP A 144 -21.07 -21.13 14.37
N ALA A 145 -22.18 -20.60 13.85
CA ALA A 145 -22.28 -20.25 12.45
C ALA A 145 -22.56 -18.75 12.29
N TYR A 146 -21.78 -18.11 11.42
CA TYR A 146 -21.80 -16.67 11.14
C TYR A 146 -22.27 -16.40 9.72
N ASP A 147 -23.15 -15.41 9.55
CA ASP A 147 -23.65 -14.99 8.26
C ASP A 147 -22.66 -14.06 7.55
N LEU A 148 -22.23 -14.45 6.37
CA LEU A 148 -21.37 -13.66 5.50
C LEU A 148 -22.06 -13.24 4.19
N SER A 149 -23.37 -13.55 4.05
CA SER A 149 -24.10 -13.27 2.80
C SER A 149 -24.30 -11.78 2.55
N ASP A 150 -24.35 -10.98 3.61
CA ASP A 150 -24.54 -9.52 3.62
C ASP A 150 -23.35 -8.76 4.22
N ALA A 151 -22.21 -9.43 4.39
CA ALA A 151 -21.03 -8.89 5.05
C ALA A 151 -21.21 -8.45 6.51
N SER A 152 -22.31 -8.80 7.17
CA SER A 152 -22.57 -8.41 8.58
C SER A 152 -21.75 -9.21 9.58
N GLY A 153 -21.41 -10.46 9.26
CA GLY A 153 -20.76 -11.38 10.19
C GLY A 153 -21.65 -11.79 11.37
N GLY A 154 -22.96 -11.59 11.27
CA GLY A 154 -23.91 -11.87 12.36
C GLY A 154 -23.93 -13.33 12.78
N LEU A 155 -24.05 -13.61 14.10
CA LEU A 155 -24.14 -14.97 14.63
C LEU A 155 -25.54 -15.56 14.39
N LYS A 156 -25.64 -16.60 13.56
CA LYS A 156 -26.91 -17.26 13.16
C LYS A 156 -27.26 -18.45 14.00
N SER A 157 -26.28 -19.26 14.35
CA SER A 157 -26.54 -20.54 15.04
C SER A 157 -25.51 -20.81 16.13
N THR A 158 -26.00 -21.35 17.25
CA THR A 158 -25.22 -21.71 18.44
C THR A 158 -25.68 -23.08 18.95
N PRO A 159 -25.31 -24.19 18.27
CA PRO A 159 -25.75 -25.51 18.67
C PRO A 159 -25.43 -25.81 20.13
N HIS A 160 -26.42 -26.34 20.84
CA HIS A 160 -26.33 -26.81 22.24
C HIS A 160 -25.87 -25.76 23.27
N ILE A 161 -26.00 -24.47 22.99
CA ILE A 161 -25.58 -23.40 23.93
C ILE A 161 -26.31 -23.47 25.27
N GLY A 162 -27.57 -23.96 25.30
CA GLY A 162 -28.38 -24.16 26.51
C GLY A 162 -28.33 -25.57 27.08
N GLY A 163 -27.49 -26.46 26.52
CA GLY A 163 -27.43 -27.88 26.84
C GLY A 163 -27.72 -28.75 25.62
N VAL A 164 -27.63 -30.08 25.77
CA VAL A 164 -27.84 -31.03 24.67
C VAL A 164 -29.25 -30.86 24.08
N GLY A 165 -29.31 -30.53 22.78
CA GLY A 165 -30.57 -30.28 22.07
C GLY A 165 -31.16 -28.88 22.27
N ALA A 166 -30.67 -28.09 23.22
CA ALA A 166 -31.11 -26.71 23.47
C ALA A 166 -30.18 -25.70 22.77
N HIS A 167 -30.66 -25.07 21.69
CA HIS A 167 -29.90 -24.14 20.86
C HIS A 167 -30.06 -22.67 21.29
N GLN A 168 -30.64 -22.44 22.45
CA GLN A 168 -30.79 -21.14 23.10
C GLN A 168 -30.47 -21.29 24.60
N ALA A 169 -30.03 -20.19 25.22
CA ALA A 169 -29.79 -20.12 26.65
C ALA A 169 -30.32 -18.79 27.17
N ASP A 170 -30.85 -18.79 28.39
CA ASP A 170 -31.31 -17.57 29.03
C ASP A 170 -30.18 -16.56 29.19
N GLY A 171 -30.47 -15.31 28.89
CA GLY A 171 -29.49 -14.23 28.94
C GLY A 171 -28.46 -14.20 27.80
N PHE A 172 -28.47 -15.17 26.89
CA PHE A 172 -27.56 -15.20 25.76
C PHE A 172 -28.09 -14.40 24.54
N CYS A 173 -27.43 -13.31 24.18
CA CYS A 173 -27.80 -12.46 23.04
C CYS A 173 -26.88 -12.73 21.84
N ARG A 174 -27.37 -13.40 20.79
CA ARG A 174 -26.60 -13.70 19.59
C ARG A 174 -26.07 -12.43 18.88
N ALA A 175 -26.83 -11.34 18.91
CA ALA A 175 -26.45 -10.09 18.26
C ALA A 175 -25.15 -9.50 18.85
N ALA A 176 -24.82 -9.80 20.09
CA ALA A 176 -23.59 -9.35 20.74
C ALA A 176 -22.34 -10.19 20.36
N HIS A 177 -22.53 -11.33 19.67
CA HIS A 177 -21.50 -12.32 19.43
C HIS A 177 -21.21 -12.58 17.94
N GLY A 178 -21.51 -11.62 17.07
CA GLY A 178 -21.08 -11.64 15.65
C GLY A 178 -19.57 -11.60 15.50
N LEU A 179 -19.09 -11.83 14.29
CA LEU A 179 -17.69 -11.57 13.93
C LEU A 179 -17.35 -10.10 14.20
N LYS A 180 -16.13 -9.87 14.62
CA LYS A 180 -15.62 -8.49 14.81
C LYS A 180 -15.09 -8.00 13.46
N ALA A 181 -15.81 -7.06 12.85
CA ALA A 181 -15.40 -6.45 11.61
C ALA A 181 -14.22 -5.50 11.85
N VAL A 182 -13.31 -5.46 10.88
CA VAL A 182 -12.24 -4.48 10.78
C VAL A 182 -12.69 -3.42 9.78
N ARG A 183 -12.52 -2.16 10.15
CA ARG A 183 -12.82 -1.06 9.25
C ARG A 183 -11.96 -1.18 7.99
N SER A 184 -12.59 -1.23 6.82
CA SER A 184 -11.91 -1.48 5.56
C SER A 184 -12.47 -0.61 4.44
N HIS A 185 -11.64 -0.32 3.43
CA HIS A 185 -12.00 0.47 2.27
C HIS A 185 -11.23 -0.03 1.03
N CYS A 186 -11.90 -0.07 -0.14
CA CYS A 186 -11.25 -0.35 -1.43
C CYS A 186 -11.03 0.95 -2.19
N TRP A 187 -9.77 1.21 -2.56
CA TRP A 187 -9.39 2.37 -3.37
C TRP A 187 -8.23 2.03 -4.29
N LEU A 188 -8.29 2.45 -5.55
CA LEU A 188 -7.28 2.12 -6.59
C LEU A 188 -6.93 0.63 -6.66
N GLY A 189 -7.95 -0.25 -6.50
CA GLY A 189 -7.75 -1.69 -6.52
C GLY A 189 -7.11 -2.28 -5.28
N VAL A 190 -6.79 -1.46 -4.27
CA VAL A 190 -6.18 -1.87 -3.00
C VAL A 190 -7.22 -1.90 -1.88
N LEU A 191 -7.21 -2.96 -1.08
CA LEU A 191 -8.00 -3.11 0.14
C LEU A 191 -7.19 -2.58 1.33
N PHE A 192 -7.68 -1.51 1.93
CA PHE A 192 -7.12 -0.90 3.13
C PHE A 192 -7.86 -1.34 4.37
N ILE A 193 -7.16 -1.33 5.51
CA ILE A 193 -7.72 -1.56 6.84
C ILE A 193 -7.31 -0.48 7.82
N ASP A 194 -8.19 -0.19 8.78
CA ASP A 194 -7.92 0.52 10.01
C ASP A 194 -8.33 -0.37 11.18
N LEU A 195 -7.35 -0.94 11.86
CA LEU A 195 -7.55 -1.92 12.94
C LEU A 195 -8.03 -1.27 14.24
N SER A 196 -7.59 -0.04 14.52
CA SER A 196 -8.01 0.69 15.72
C SER A 196 -9.41 1.29 15.60
N GLY A 197 -9.83 1.58 14.37
CA GLY A 197 -11.05 2.35 14.08
C GLY A 197 -10.92 3.85 14.35
N ASP A 198 -9.72 4.33 14.72
CA ASP A 198 -9.47 5.72 15.15
C ASP A 198 -9.05 6.64 13.99
N ALA A 199 -8.64 6.08 12.84
CA ALA A 199 -8.26 6.88 11.68
C ALA A 199 -9.46 7.71 11.16
N PRO A 200 -9.25 8.90 10.56
CA PRO A 200 -10.31 9.66 9.90
C PRO A 200 -11.09 8.83 8.86
N ALA A 201 -12.18 9.33 8.31
CA ALA A 201 -12.83 8.69 7.17
C ALA A 201 -11.81 8.51 6.04
N PHE A 202 -11.87 7.36 5.32
CA PHE A 202 -10.87 7.10 4.26
C PHE A 202 -10.87 8.21 3.22
N GLU A 203 -12.05 8.68 2.83
CA GLU A 203 -12.24 9.74 1.85
C GLU A 203 -11.62 11.07 2.32
N GLU A 204 -11.71 11.37 3.61
CA GLU A 204 -11.07 12.54 4.22
C GLU A 204 -9.54 12.37 4.26
N TYR A 205 -9.08 11.20 4.66
CA TYR A 205 -7.65 10.88 4.74
C TYR A 205 -6.98 10.92 3.36
N ALA A 206 -7.61 10.30 2.34
CA ALA A 206 -7.07 10.23 0.98
C ALA A 206 -7.28 11.51 0.15
N ALA A 207 -8.10 12.47 0.62
CA ALA A 207 -8.48 13.66 -0.14
C ALA A 207 -7.31 14.42 -0.77
N PRO A 208 -6.14 14.63 -0.10
CA PRO A 208 -5.01 15.31 -0.72
C PRO A 208 -4.45 14.58 -1.95
N LEU A 209 -4.37 13.23 -1.89
CA LEU A 209 -3.94 12.41 -3.04
C LEU A 209 -4.99 12.45 -4.15
N VAL A 210 -6.26 12.30 -3.81
CA VAL A 210 -7.37 12.41 -4.79
C VAL A 210 -7.33 13.74 -5.50
N ALA A 211 -7.17 14.85 -4.77
CA ALA A 211 -7.12 16.19 -5.37
C ALA A 211 -5.92 16.35 -6.32
N ARG A 212 -4.75 15.79 -5.97
CA ARG A 212 -3.55 15.86 -6.80
C ARG A 212 -3.69 15.06 -8.10
N TYR A 213 -4.18 13.81 -8.01
CA TYR A 213 -4.14 12.86 -9.13
C TYR A 213 -5.44 12.75 -9.92
N ARG A 214 -6.53 13.40 -9.48
CA ARG A 214 -7.76 13.48 -10.25
C ARG A 214 -7.58 14.06 -11.66
N PRO A 215 -6.76 15.11 -11.88
CA PRO A 215 -6.49 15.63 -13.23
C PRO A 215 -5.84 14.62 -14.19
N TYR A 216 -5.28 13.51 -13.67
CA TYR A 216 -4.58 12.48 -14.44
C TYR A 216 -5.42 11.22 -14.63
N LEU A 217 -6.11 10.78 -13.58
CA LEU A 217 -6.80 9.50 -13.51
C LEU A 217 -8.33 9.64 -13.46
N GLY A 218 -8.85 10.89 -13.46
CA GLY A 218 -10.28 11.15 -13.52
C GLY A 218 -11.10 10.44 -12.47
N ALA A 219 -12.19 9.81 -12.90
CA ALA A 219 -13.11 9.06 -12.04
C ALA A 219 -12.49 7.85 -11.33
N ALA A 220 -11.33 7.37 -11.79
CA ALA A 220 -10.60 6.28 -11.12
C ALA A 220 -10.21 6.64 -9.68
N MET A 221 -10.00 7.93 -9.42
CA MET A 221 -9.66 8.45 -8.09
C MET A 221 -10.83 8.47 -7.11
N ASP A 222 -12.07 8.41 -7.59
CA ASP A 222 -13.27 8.53 -6.74
C ASP A 222 -13.64 7.27 -5.96
N GLY A 223 -13.07 6.13 -6.35
CA GLY A 223 -13.45 4.83 -5.78
C GLY A 223 -14.84 4.36 -6.27
N GLY A 224 -15.29 3.19 -5.77
CA GLY A 224 -16.59 2.64 -6.12
C GLY A 224 -16.66 1.94 -7.48
N ALA A 225 -17.87 1.78 -8.02
CA ALA A 225 -18.12 1.02 -9.24
C ALA A 225 -17.51 1.69 -10.50
N ALA A 226 -17.61 3.02 -10.59
CA ALA A 226 -17.02 3.77 -11.70
C ALA A 226 -15.49 3.65 -11.76
N ALA A 227 -14.83 3.62 -10.58
CA ALA A 227 -13.40 3.39 -10.53
C ALA A 227 -13.02 1.95 -10.92
N ALA A 228 -13.85 0.97 -10.57
CA ALA A 228 -13.64 -0.42 -10.96
C ALA A 228 -13.80 -0.64 -12.47
N GLU A 229 -14.65 0.13 -13.15
CA GLU A 229 -14.78 0.13 -14.62
C GLU A 229 -13.62 0.87 -15.30
N ALA A 230 -13.15 1.97 -14.69
CA ALA A 230 -12.07 2.79 -15.24
C ALA A 230 -10.69 2.12 -15.12
N LEU A 231 -10.52 1.24 -14.13
CA LEU A 231 -9.25 0.59 -13.82
C LEU A 231 -9.41 -0.93 -13.80
N ALA A 232 -8.66 -1.61 -14.63
CA ALA A 232 -8.57 -3.04 -14.59
C ALA A 232 -7.12 -3.49 -14.43
N SER A 233 -6.92 -4.53 -13.64
CA SER A 233 -5.67 -5.27 -13.63
C SER A 233 -5.86 -6.54 -14.45
N PRO A 234 -4.91 -6.94 -15.29
CA PRO A 234 -4.91 -8.27 -15.87
C PRO A 234 -5.01 -9.33 -14.76
N ALA A 235 -5.33 -10.57 -15.12
CA ALA A 235 -5.49 -11.68 -14.18
C ALA A 235 -4.34 -11.78 -13.16
N ALA A 236 -4.55 -12.52 -12.09
CA ALA A 236 -3.67 -12.59 -10.92
C ALA A 236 -2.17 -12.92 -11.20
N ASP A 237 -1.88 -13.46 -12.39
CA ASP A 237 -0.53 -13.74 -12.91
C ASP A 237 0.21 -12.51 -13.48
N ALA A 238 -0.45 -11.34 -13.55
CA ALA A 238 0.16 -10.08 -13.97
C ALA A 238 0.73 -9.25 -12.80
N GLY A 239 1.02 -9.90 -11.70
CA GLY A 239 1.66 -9.32 -10.53
C GLY A 239 3.06 -9.84 -10.32
N LEU A 240 3.79 -9.15 -9.47
CA LEU A 240 5.14 -9.50 -9.01
C LEU A 240 5.12 -9.62 -7.49
N THR A 241 5.83 -10.60 -6.96
CA THR A 241 6.09 -10.71 -5.52
C THR A 241 7.59 -10.84 -5.30
N LEU A 242 8.14 -10.00 -4.44
CA LEU A 242 9.54 -10.02 -4.01
C LEU A 242 9.61 -10.18 -2.50
N GLU A 243 10.70 -10.75 -2.01
CA GLU A 243 11.04 -10.74 -0.59
C GLU A 243 12.41 -10.09 -0.41
N ALA A 244 12.58 -9.34 0.67
CA ALA A 244 13.84 -8.70 1.01
C ALA A 244 14.13 -8.85 2.52
N GLU A 245 15.38 -9.11 2.84
CA GLU A 245 15.88 -9.19 4.22
C GLU A 245 16.19 -7.78 4.75
N CYS A 246 15.14 -6.95 4.83
CA CYS A 246 15.23 -5.57 5.31
C CYS A 246 14.00 -5.15 6.12
N ASN A 247 14.16 -4.05 6.84
CA ASN A 247 13.05 -3.38 7.53
C ASN A 247 12.17 -2.63 6.51
N TRP A 248 10.86 -2.65 6.70
CA TRP A 248 9.89 -2.00 5.81
C TRP A 248 10.17 -0.51 5.55
N LYS A 249 10.75 0.19 6.53
CA LYS A 249 11.11 1.60 6.37
C LYS A 249 12.19 1.82 5.33
N LEU A 250 13.12 0.87 5.17
CA LEU A 250 14.18 0.99 4.17
C LEU A 250 13.64 0.95 2.73
N ALA A 251 12.63 0.11 2.48
CA ALA A 251 11.95 0.08 1.18
C ALA A 251 11.22 1.41 0.90
N VAL A 252 10.55 1.98 1.93
CA VAL A 252 9.93 3.31 1.79
C VAL A 252 10.96 4.41 1.59
N GLU A 253 12.06 4.40 2.35
CA GLU A 253 13.14 5.38 2.23
C GLU A 253 13.75 5.38 0.83
N ASN A 254 14.06 4.19 0.31
CA ASN A 254 14.60 4.00 -1.03
C ASN A 254 13.64 4.52 -2.11
N TYR A 255 12.37 4.24 -1.98
CA TYR A 255 11.35 4.68 -2.93
C TYR A 255 11.09 6.20 -2.92
N CYS A 256 11.30 6.85 -1.79
CA CYS A 256 11.02 8.28 -1.63
C CYS A 256 11.96 9.20 -2.40
N GLU A 257 13.12 8.72 -2.89
CA GLU A 257 14.13 9.57 -3.51
C GLU A 257 14.62 8.96 -4.83
N ALA A 258 15.19 9.78 -5.69
CA ALA A 258 15.74 9.37 -6.98
C ALA A 258 17.29 9.40 -7.01
N TYR A 259 17.94 9.71 -5.88
CA TYR A 259 19.38 9.94 -5.84
C TYR A 259 20.19 8.69 -6.24
N HIS A 260 19.64 7.49 -5.97
CA HIS A 260 20.29 6.21 -6.30
C HIS A 260 20.17 5.81 -7.78
N LEU A 261 19.29 6.43 -8.58
CA LEU A 261 18.96 6.02 -9.94
C LEU A 261 20.17 5.73 -10.84
N PRO A 262 21.16 6.62 -10.94
CA PRO A 262 22.27 6.40 -11.87
C PRO A 262 23.13 5.17 -11.56
N TRP A 263 23.09 4.70 -10.32
CA TRP A 263 23.94 3.60 -9.86
C TRP A 263 23.19 2.28 -9.66
N ILE A 264 21.93 2.35 -9.27
CA ILE A 264 21.09 1.16 -9.03
C ILE A 264 20.27 0.84 -10.27
N HIS A 265 19.74 1.87 -10.95
CA HIS A 265 18.85 1.73 -12.10
C HIS A 265 19.39 2.45 -13.35
N PRO A 266 20.58 2.11 -13.85
CA PRO A 266 21.14 2.82 -15.01
C PRO A 266 20.21 2.80 -16.22
N SER A 267 19.54 1.68 -16.50
CA SER A 267 18.58 1.57 -17.60
C SER A 267 17.34 2.47 -17.40
N LEU A 268 16.84 2.62 -16.17
CA LEU A 268 15.76 3.55 -15.87
C LEU A 268 16.22 5.00 -16.04
N ASN A 269 17.43 5.31 -15.58
CA ASN A 269 18.01 6.64 -15.69
C ASN A 269 18.21 7.11 -17.14
N ASP A 270 18.33 6.18 -18.11
CA ASP A 270 18.45 6.51 -19.54
C ASP A 270 17.15 7.15 -20.09
N TYR A 271 15.97 6.74 -19.59
CA TYR A 271 14.69 7.27 -20.06
C TYR A 271 13.91 8.05 -19.00
N SER A 272 14.41 8.11 -17.78
CA SER A 272 13.91 8.92 -16.65
C SER A 272 15.10 9.54 -15.91
N PRO A 273 15.78 10.54 -16.51
CA PRO A 273 17.05 11.05 -16.03
C PRO A 273 16.95 11.71 -14.66
N LEU A 274 17.94 11.48 -13.79
CA LEU A 274 17.96 12.01 -12.42
C LEU A 274 17.72 13.53 -12.35
N GLN A 275 18.26 14.31 -13.28
CA GLN A 275 18.12 15.76 -13.30
C GLN A 275 16.69 16.27 -13.50
N ASP A 276 15.79 15.41 -14.01
CA ASP A 276 14.39 15.74 -14.25
C ASP A 276 13.48 15.36 -13.08
N HIS A 277 14.05 14.68 -12.08
CA HIS A 277 13.32 14.28 -10.88
C HIS A 277 13.11 15.46 -9.92
N TYR A 278 12.03 15.40 -9.17
CA TYR A 278 11.64 16.42 -8.19
C TYR A 278 10.90 15.78 -7.00
N ALA A 279 10.97 16.46 -5.85
CA ALA A 279 10.26 16.05 -4.65
C ALA A 279 8.75 16.29 -4.78
N VAL A 280 7.96 15.33 -4.34
CA VAL A 280 6.51 15.41 -4.24
C VAL A 280 6.13 15.34 -2.75
N ILE A 281 5.65 16.45 -2.21
CA ILE A 281 5.08 16.52 -0.84
C ILE A 281 3.62 16.88 -0.98
N VAL A 282 2.73 15.95 -0.69
CA VAL A 282 1.28 16.12 -0.89
C VAL A 282 0.61 16.59 0.40
N SER A 283 0.91 15.94 1.52
CA SER A 283 0.40 16.28 2.84
C SER A 283 1.31 15.69 3.92
N GLU A 284 0.89 15.74 5.17
CA GLU A 284 1.64 15.11 6.28
C GLU A 284 1.76 13.58 6.16
N ASP A 285 0.85 12.92 5.45
CA ASP A 285 0.75 11.46 5.36
C ASP A 285 1.15 10.92 3.96
N PHE A 286 1.50 11.79 3.01
CA PHE A 286 1.81 11.42 1.64
C PHE A 286 2.97 12.25 1.09
N ALA A 287 4.02 11.58 0.66
CA ALA A 287 5.13 12.20 -0.06
C ALA A 287 5.76 11.16 -1.00
N GLY A 288 6.68 11.60 -1.84
CA GLY A 288 7.39 10.76 -2.79
C GLY A 288 8.17 11.60 -3.76
N GLN A 289 8.39 11.09 -4.94
CA GLN A 289 9.11 11.76 -6.00
C GLN A 289 8.32 11.76 -7.31
N GLY A 290 8.78 12.52 -8.29
CA GLY A 290 8.27 12.53 -9.65
C GLY A 290 9.36 12.88 -10.62
N THR A 291 9.10 12.68 -11.92
CA THR A 291 9.97 13.09 -13.02
C THR A 291 9.18 13.83 -14.08
N ARG A 292 9.83 14.78 -14.75
CA ARG A 292 9.26 15.48 -15.91
C ARG A 292 9.49 14.70 -17.20
N THR A 293 10.41 13.72 -17.18
CA THR A 293 10.80 12.93 -18.34
C THR A 293 10.71 11.46 -17.99
N PHE A 294 9.71 10.77 -18.56
CA PHE A 294 9.55 9.33 -18.50
C PHE A 294 9.25 8.84 -19.92
N ARG A 295 10.25 8.36 -20.65
CA ARG A 295 10.18 7.96 -22.05
C ARG A 295 10.66 6.52 -22.24
N PRO A 296 9.99 5.50 -21.66
CA PRO A 296 10.40 4.13 -21.90
C PRO A 296 10.32 3.86 -23.40
N ALA A 297 11.34 3.22 -23.97
CA ALA A 297 11.29 2.73 -25.34
C ALA A 297 10.13 1.73 -25.46
N LEU A 298 9.00 2.19 -25.94
CA LEU A 298 7.88 1.33 -26.28
C LEU A 298 8.36 0.40 -27.38
N GLY A 299 8.52 -0.87 -27.09
CA GLY A 299 9.13 -1.86 -27.95
C GLY A 299 8.64 -1.80 -29.38
N THR A 300 9.45 -1.23 -30.26
CA THR A 300 9.53 -1.70 -31.64
C THR A 300 10.32 -3.00 -31.56
N GLY A 301 9.60 -4.12 -31.57
CA GLY A 301 10.25 -5.41 -31.63
C GLY A 301 11.07 -5.54 -32.91
N THR A 302 12.37 -5.45 -32.78
CA THR A 302 13.33 -6.10 -33.70
C THR A 302 14.69 -6.12 -33.01
N GLY A 303 15.22 -7.32 -32.82
CA GLY A 303 16.63 -7.56 -32.99
C GLY A 303 17.45 -7.75 -31.74
N ASP A 304 17.73 -8.99 -31.52
CA ASP A 304 18.89 -9.51 -30.82
C ASP A 304 20.15 -8.70 -31.15
N GLY A 305 20.93 -8.41 -30.14
CA GLY A 305 22.25 -7.81 -30.29
C GLY A 305 23.06 -8.01 -29.02
N ASP A 306 23.49 -9.26 -28.77
CA ASP A 306 24.68 -9.52 -27.99
C ASP A 306 25.85 -8.84 -28.70
N GLY A 307 26.54 -7.93 -28.04
CA GLY A 307 27.66 -7.24 -28.56
C GLY A 307 28.60 -6.77 -27.46
N ASP A 308 29.38 -7.70 -26.93
CA ASP A 308 30.66 -7.37 -26.33
C ASP A 308 31.53 -6.70 -27.39
N GLY A 309 32.12 -5.54 -27.10
CA GLY A 309 32.99 -4.87 -28.03
C GLY A 309 33.68 -3.66 -27.46
N ASP A 310 34.80 -3.89 -26.80
CA ASP A 310 35.88 -2.91 -26.64
C ASP A 310 36.34 -2.40 -28.00
N GLY A 311 36.54 -1.08 -28.16
CA GLY A 311 37.23 -0.60 -29.35
C GLY A 311 37.20 0.91 -29.52
N ALA A 312 38.22 1.55 -29.03
CA ALA A 312 38.60 2.91 -29.41
C ALA A 312 38.96 2.98 -30.90
N GLY A 313 38.49 4.01 -31.60
CA GLY A 313 38.95 4.29 -32.97
C GLY A 313 38.37 5.58 -33.52
N ALA A 314 39.19 6.61 -33.55
CA ALA A 314 38.94 7.86 -34.28
C ALA A 314 39.02 7.62 -35.79
N GLY A 315 38.16 8.31 -36.56
CA GLY A 315 38.24 8.30 -38.01
C GLY A 315 37.34 9.37 -38.63
N ASP A 316 37.95 10.43 -39.10
CA ASP A 316 37.39 11.48 -39.93
C ASP A 316 36.90 10.90 -41.29
N GLY A 317 35.84 11.49 -41.84
CA GLY A 317 35.42 11.16 -43.21
C GLY A 317 34.25 12.03 -43.70
N ASP A 318 34.59 13.04 -44.48
CA ASP A 318 33.71 13.89 -45.28
C ASP A 318 32.94 13.11 -46.36
N GLY A 319 31.74 13.61 -46.73
CA GLY A 319 31.15 13.18 -47.98
C GLY A 319 29.65 13.48 -48.23
N VAL A 320 29.40 14.69 -48.73
CA VAL A 320 28.53 15.03 -49.90
C VAL A 320 27.09 14.50 -50.02
N GLY A 321 26.16 15.39 -50.01
CA GLY A 321 24.98 15.83 -50.70
C GLY A 321 24.15 14.85 -51.56
N GLY A 322 22.83 15.02 -51.46
CA GLY A 322 21.84 14.42 -52.36
C GLY A 322 20.47 15.00 -52.12
N ASP A 323 20.10 16.01 -52.92
CA ASP A 323 18.74 16.60 -52.97
C ASP A 323 17.70 15.58 -53.49
N GLY A 324 16.53 15.59 -52.91
CA GLY A 324 15.39 14.83 -53.41
C GLY A 324 14.08 15.40 -52.90
N ASP A 325 13.51 16.34 -53.63
CA ASP A 325 12.13 16.86 -53.50
C ASP A 325 11.09 15.74 -53.67
N GLY A 326 10.16 15.69 -52.73
CA GLY A 326 8.96 14.86 -52.84
C GLY A 326 7.82 15.43 -52.01
N VAL A 327 7.07 16.35 -52.60
CA VAL A 327 5.80 16.86 -52.11
C VAL A 327 4.77 15.75 -52.17
N GLY A 328 4.16 15.41 -51.06
CA GLY A 328 3.00 14.52 -50.94
C GLY A 328 2.10 14.98 -49.81
N ASP A 329 1.19 15.89 -50.17
CA ASP A 329 0.04 16.30 -49.36
C ASP A 329 -0.90 15.12 -49.22
N GLY A 330 -1.26 14.74 -47.99
CA GLY A 330 -2.22 13.69 -47.67
C GLY A 330 -2.61 13.74 -46.22
N GLY A 331 -3.56 14.64 -45.90
CA GLY A 331 -4.20 14.65 -44.61
C GLY A 331 -4.83 13.29 -44.30
N SER A 332 -4.51 12.77 -43.13
CA SER A 332 -5.32 11.76 -42.46
C SER A 332 -5.27 12.07 -40.98
N ASP A 333 -6.34 12.69 -40.50
CA ASP A 333 -6.73 12.66 -39.10
C ASP A 333 -7.01 11.19 -38.77
N GLY A 334 -6.07 10.57 -38.04
CA GLY A 334 -6.18 9.22 -37.57
C GLY A 334 -5.35 9.07 -36.31
N ASP A 335 -6.02 8.83 -35.19
CA ASP A 335 -5.43 8.43 -33.92
C ASP A 335 -4.47 7.24 -34.12
N GLY A 336 -3.21 7.52 -34.37
CA GLY A 336 -2.20 6.51 -34.66
C GLY A 336 -1.57 5.94 -33.38
N ALA A 337 -2.34 5.38 -32.48
CA ALA A 337 -1.80 4.39 -31.55
C ALA A 337 -1.48 3.14 -32.36
N GLY A 338 -0.21 2.76 -32.52
CA GLY A 338 0.19 1.53 -33.20
C GLY A 338 -0.58 0.33 -32.64
N ASP A 339 -0.99 -0.58 -33.53
CA ASP A 339 -1.72 -1.78 -33.16
C ASP A 339 -0.92 -2.53 -32.08
N GLY A 340 -1.46 -2.57 -30.81
CA GLY A 340 -0.81 -3.18 -29.65
C GLY A 340 -0.33 -2.24 -28.55
N ALA A 341 -0.36 -0.93 -28.74
CA ALA A 341 -0.02 0.02 -27.68
C ALA A 341 -1.05 0.00 -26.52
N LEU A 342 -0.58 0.29 -25.31
CA LEU A 342 -1.44 0.46 -24.14
C LEU A 342 -2.22 1.78 -24.25
N PRO A 343 -3.54 1.77 -24.00
CA PRO A 343 -4.33 3.00 -23.94
C PRO A 343 -3.81 3.94 -22.87
N GLU A 344 -3.85 5.24 -23.16
CA GLU A 344 -3.56 6.30 -22.20
C GLU A 344 -4.79 6.59 -21.34
N PHE A 345 -4.56 7.06 -20.10
CA PHE A 345 -5.65 7.56 -19.28
C PHE A 345 -6.30 8.77 -19.95
N PRO A 346 -7.61 8.77 -20.16
CA PRO A 346 -8.29 9.77 -21.00
C PRO A 346 -8.19 11.19 -20.42
N ASP A 347 -8.06 11.33 -19.10
CA ASP A 347 -7.95 12.62 -18.42
C ASP A 347 -6.49 13.09 -18.26
N TRP A 348 -5.50 12.28 -18.70
CA TRP A 348 -4.09 12.65 -18.55
C TRP A 348 -3.75 13.87 -19.41
N PRO A 349 -3.21 14.96 -18.81
CA PRO A 349 -2.94 16.19 -19.55
C PRO A 349 -1.90 15.97 -20.64
N ALA A 350 -2.24 16.31 -21.89
CA ALA A 350 -1.34 16.13 -23.04
C ALA A 350 0.03 16.79 -22.86
N ALA A 351 0.10 17.93 -22.19
CA ALA A 351 1.38 18.62 -21.89
C ALA A 351 2.24 17.89 -20.86
N GLN A 352 1.71 16.86 -20.21
CA GLN A 352 2.36 16.10 -19.14
C GLN A 352 2.47 14.61 -19.47
N ARG A 353 2.39 14.22 -20.75
CA ARG A 353 2.44 12.80 -21.16
C ARG A 353 3.70 12.08 -20.72
N GLU A 354 4.81 12.80 -20.58
CA GLU A 354 6.10 12.28 -20.13
C GLU A 354 6.31 12.40 -18.62
N THR A 355 5.36 12.97 -17.87
CA THR A 355 5.46 13.07 -16.43
C THR A 355 5.10 11.72 -15.79
N ALA A 356 5.88 11.32 -14.80
CA ALA A 356 5.52 10.22 -13.91
C ALA A 356 5.69 10.67 -12.45
N GLU A 357 4.82 10.19 -11.56
CA GLU A 357 4.93 10.50 -10.13
C GLU A 357 4.80 9.23 -9.30
N TYR A 358 5.55 9.20 -8.22
CA TYR A 358 5.78 8.04 -7.37
C TYR A 358 5.47 8.37 -5.91
N PRO A 359 4.18 8.64 -5.55
CA PRO A 359 3.80 8.92 -4.18
C PRO A 359 3.78 7.67 -3.31
N VAL A 360 4.07 7.86 -2.03
CA VAL A 360 3.88 6.87 -0.97
C VAL A 360 2.65 7.24 -0.15
N PHE A 361 1.77 6.30 0.02
CA PHE A 361 0.68 6.33 1.01
C PHE A 361 1.19 5.61 2.27
N TYR A 362 1.56 6.40 3.29
CA TYR A 362 2.12 5.81 4.51
C TYR A 362 1.11 4.97 5.28
N PRO A 363 1.50 3.81 5.84
CA PRO A 363 2.88 3.37 6.00
C PRO A 363 3.43 2.53 4.83
N ASN A 364 2.61 1.85 4.02
CA ASN A 364 3.07 0.68 3.30
C ASN A 364 2.56 0.51 1.86
N LEU A 365 2.05 1.58 1.24
CA LEU A 365 1.66 1.51 -0.17
C LEU A 365 2.49 2.50 -0.99
N LEU A 366 3.19 1.97 -1.98
CA LEU A 366 3.93 2.73 -2.98
C LEU A 366 3.10 2.74 -4.28
N LEU A 367 2.93 3.91 -4.86
CA LEU A 367 2.17 4.10 -6.09
C LEU A 367 3.06 4.73 -7.15
N GLY A 368 2.92 4.31 -8.40
CA GLY A 368 3.60 4.95 -9.52
C GLY A 368 2.61 5.21 -10.64
N PHE A 369 2.42 6.48 -10.99
CA PHE A 369 1.48 6.93 -12.00
C PHE A 369 2.20 7.34 -13.28
N GLN A 370 1.83 6.74 -14.41
CA GLN A 370 2.30 7.00 -15.76
C GLN A 370 1.10 7.16 -16.71
N VAL A 371 1.34 7.71 -17.88
CA VAL A 371 0.27 8.07 -18.83
C VAL A 371 -0.63 6.90 -19.25
N ASN A 372 -0.13 5.69 -19.29
CA ASN A 372 -0.82 4.49 -19.81
C ASN A 372 -0.98 3.35 -18.80
N HIS A 373 -0.46 3.52 -17.60
CA HIS A 373 -0.62 2.56 -16.50
C HIS A 373 -0.32 3.22 -15.15
N PHE A 374 -0.72 2.56 -14.09
CA PHE A 374 -0.11 2.78 -12.78
C PHE A 374 0.21 1.44 -12.12
N PHE A 375 1.11 1.47 -11.17
CA PHE A 375 1.32 0.32 -10.29
C PHE A 375 1.02 0.67 -8.83
N ALA A 376 0.62 -0.34 -8.08
CA ALA A 376 0.55 -0.33 -6.64
C ALA A 376 1.46 -1.42 -6.09
N LEU A 377 2.33 -1.07 -5.13
CA LEU A 377 3.21 -1.98 -4.41
C LEU A 377 2.87 -1.94 -2.92
N ILE A 378 2.43 -3.06 -2.40
CA ILE A 378 2.12 -3.24 -0.98
C ILE A 378 3.34 -3.82 -0.28
N ILE A 379 3.91 -3.09 0.67
CA ILE A 379 4.96 -3.60 1.56
C ILE A 379 4.30 -4.32 2.72
N ARG A 380 4.58 -5.61 2.87
CA ARG A 380 4.12 -6.43 3.99
C ARG A 380 5.27 -6.73 4.94
N PRO A 381 5.32 -6.12 6.14
CA PRO A 381 6.32 -6.46 7.14
C PRO A 381 6.09 -7.88 7.67
N LEU A 382 7.08 -8.76 7.52
CA LEU A 382 7.06 -10.14 8.01
C LEU A 382 7.77 -10.26 9.36
N ALA A 383 8.82 -9.46 9.56
CA ALA A 383 9.61 -9.35 10.78
C ALA A 383 10.30 -7.98 10.84
N ALA A 384 11.04 -7.70 11.89
CA ALA A 384 11.81 -6.47 12.03
C ALA A 384 12.77 -6.23 10.84
N GLY A 385 13.35 -7.28 10.28
CA GLY A 385 14.30 -7.22 9.18
C GLY A 385 13.89 -8.06 7.97
N ARG A 386 12.61 -8.26 7.72
CA ARG A 386 12.12 -8.99 6.55
C ARG A 386 10.79 -8.47 6.08
N ILE A 387 10.68 -8.25 4.78
CA ILE A 387 9.45 -7.80 4.10
C ILE A 387 9.11 -8.71 2.93
N ARG A 388 7.86 -8.59 2.49
CA ARG A 388 7.38 -9.00 1.18
C ARG A 388 6.78 -7.81 0.48
N GLU A 389 7.10 -7.64 -0.78
CA GLU A 389 6.52 -6.65 -1.69
C GLU A 389 5.60 -7.35 -2.67
N GLU A 390 4.36 -6.88 -2.74
CA GLU A 390 3.35 -7.39 -3.66
C GLU A 390 3.01 -6.27 -4.63
N VAL A 391 3.36 -6.42 -5.91
CA VAL A 391 3.17 -5.39 -6.95
C VAL A 391 2.05 -5.81 -7.89
N ARG A 392 1.23 -4.85 -8.30
CA ARG A 392 0.24 -5.03 -9.35
C ARG A 392 0.19 -3.82 -10.26
N LEU A 393 0.10 -4.08 -11.57
CA LEU A 393 -0.09 -3.06 -12.58
C LEU A 393 -1.58 -2.95 -12.94
N PHE A 394 -2.01 -1.72 -13.19
CA PHE A 394 -3.36 -1.36 -13.58
C PHE A 394 -3.36 -0.55 -14.85
N TYR A 395 -4.35 -0.78 -15.71
CA TYR A 395 -4.51 -0.18 -17.03
C TYR A 395 -5.90 0.41 -17.17
N THR A 396 -6.06 1.35 -18.10
CA THR A 396 -7.36 1.94 -18.43
C THR A 396 -8.00 1.28 -19.64
N GLY A 397 -9.31 1.39 -19.73
CA GLY A 397 -10.10 0.88 -20.87
C GLY A 397 -9.90 -0.62 -21.10
N ASP A 398 -9.76 -1.03 -22.36
CA ASP A 398 -9.52 -2.41 -22.75
C ASP A 398 -8.04 -2.84 -22.64
N GLY A 399 -7.14 -1.91 -22.25
CA GLY A 399 -5.71 -2.14 -22.13
C GLY A 399 -5.34 -3.31 -21.20
N ALA A 400 -6.16 -3.56 -20.18
CA ALA A 400 -5.94 -4.66 -19.25
C ALA A 400 -6.18 -6.05 -19.87
N HIS A 401 -7.12 -6.15 -20.80
CA HIS A 401 -7.64 -7.45 -21.26
C HIS A 401 -7.50 -7.69 -22.76
N ALA A 402 -7.37 -6.64 -23.58
CA ALA A 402 -7.25 -6.79 -25.02
C ALA A 402 -6.02 -7.64 -25.40
N ALA A 403 -6.24 -8.62 -26.29
CA ALA A 403 -5.16 -9.50 -26.75
C ALA A 403 -4.04 -8.73 -27.46
N ARG A 404 -4.40 -7.67 -28.23
CA ARG A 404 -3.41 -6.81 -28.91
C ARG A 404 -2.42 -6.13 -27.93
N CYS A 405 -2.84 -5.86 -26.69
CA CYS A 405 -2.00 -5.22 -25.67
C CYS A 405 -1.15 -6.21 -24.85
N GLN A 406 -1.24 -7.51 -25.12
CA GLN A 406 -0.57 -8.53 -24.29
C GLN A 406 0.94 -8.37 -24.26
N ALA A 407 1.57 -8.12 -25.41
CA ALA A 407 3.02 -7.93 -25.48
C ALA A 407 3.46 -6.68 -24.73
N ALA A 408 2.71 -5.57 -24.86
CA ALA A 408 3.02 -4.32 -24.15
C ALA A 408 2.86 -4.47 -22.63
N ARG A 409 1.84 -5.21 -22.16
CA ARG A 409 1.70 -5.52 -20.72
C ARG A 409 2.85 -6.37 -20.22
N ALA A 410 3.26 -7.39 -20.97
CA ALA A 410 4.37 -8.26 -20.57
C ALA A 410 5.69 -7.49 -20.51
N ALA A 411 5.96 -6.63 -21.48
CA ALA A 411 7.14 -5.76 -21.48
C ALA A 411 7.13 -4.78 -20.29
N ASN A 412 5.97 -4.21 -19.98
CA ASN A 412 5.80 -3.30 -18.86
C ASN A 412 6.04 -4.01 -17.51
N LEU A 413 5.46 -5.20 -17.33
CA LEU A 413 5.70 -6.01 -16.13
C LEU A 413 7.18 -6.40 -16.00
N ALA A 414 7.83 -6.79 -17.10
CA ALA A 414 9.26 -7.13 -17.09
C ALA A 414 10.15 -5.93 -16.73
N ALA A 415 9.82 -4.73 -17.22
CA ALA A 415 10.55 -3.51 -16.90
C ALA A 415 10.45 -3.19 -15.39
N TRP A 416 9.25 -3.19 -14.83
CA TRP A 416 9.06 -2.94 -13.39
C TRP A 416 9.62 -4.07 -12.52
N THR A 417 9.57 -5.33 -12.98
CA THR A 417 10.22 -6.46 -12.28
C THR A 417 11.71 -6.21 -12.14
N ARG A 418 12.37 -5.74 -13.20
CA ARG A 418 13.81 -5.42 -13.16
C ARG A 418 14.07 -4.31 -12.15
N VAL A 419 13.38 -3.18 -12.24
CA VAL A 419 13.56 -2.02 -11.37
C VAL A 419 13.43 -2.43 -9.90
N PHE A 420 12.32 -3.05 -9.49
CA PHE A 420 12.13 -3.46 -8.10
C PHE A 420 13.13 -4.55 -7.64
N SER A 421 13.60 -5.42 -8.55
CA SER A 421 14.60 -6.42 -8.21
C SER A 421 15.99 -5.83 -7.98
N GLU A 422 16.34 -4.76 -8.70
CA GLU A 422 17.60 -4.03 -8.54
C GLU A 422 17.71 -3.39 -7.16
N ASP A 423 16.60 -2.91 -6.59
CA ASP A 423 16.55 -2.28 -5.26
C ASP A 423 16.86 -3.25 -4.11
N ILE A 424 16.57 -4.56 -4.27
CA ILE A 424 16.69 -5.55 -3.18
C ILE A 424 18.09 -5.53 -2.58
N SER A 425 19.12 -5.53 -3.42
CA SER A 425 20.51 -5.56 -2.95
C SER A 425 20.89 -4.32 -2.14
N ALA A 426 20.34 -3.15 -2.51
CA ALA A 426 20.56 -1.88 -1.83
C ALA A 426 19.90 -1.86 -0.45
N VAL A 427 18.60 -2.17 -0.36
CA VAL A 427 17.86 -2.14 0.91
C VAL A 427 18.37 -3.20 1.90
N GLU A 428 18.78 -4.38 1.43
CA GLU A 428 19.42 -5.40 2.26
C GLU A 428 20.83 -4.97 2.73
N GLY A 429 21.58 -4.30 1.86
CA GLY A 429 22.86 -3.69 2.21
C GLY A 429 22.70 -2.65 3.32
N MET A 430 21.69 -1.78 3.21
CA MET A 430 21.34 -0.80 4.23
C MET A 430 20.95 -1.48 5.56
N GLN A 431 20.17 -2.56 5.52
CA GLN A 431 19.79 -3.33 6.72
C GLN A 431 21.01 -3.91 7.43
N ARG A 432 21.94 -4.52 6.69
CA ARG A 432 23.19 -5.04 7.25
C ARG A 432 24.07 -3.94 7.83
N GLY A 433 24.17 -2.80 7.13
CA GLY A 433 24.94 -1.63 7.57
C GLY A 433 24.44 -1.05 8.88
N ARG A 434 23.11 -1.07 9.12
CA ARG A 434 22.51 -0.58 10.38
C ARG A 434 22.82 -1.42 11.61
N GLN A 435 23.40 -2.61 11.45
CA GLN A 435 23.92 -3.41 12.58
C GLN A 435 25.27 -2.90 13.08
N SER A 436 25.95 -2.03 12.31
CA SER A 436 27.24 -1.49 12.70
C SER A 436 27.08 -0.34 13.70
N PRO A 437 27.82 -0.35 14.82
CA PRO A 437 27.87 0.79 15.75
C PRO A 437 28.51 2.05 15.12
N GLY A 438 29.20 1.90 14.00
CA GLY A 438 29.77 3.02 13.23
C GLY A 438 28.75 3.84 12.45
N PHE A 439 27.48 3.39 12.35
CA PHE A 439 26.42 4.12 11.67
C PHE A 439 25.46 4.77 12.69
N GLY A 440 25.36 6.07 12.69
CA GLY A 440 24.61 6.88 13.67
C GLY A 440 23.30 7.47 13.14
N GLY A 441 22.53 6.74 12.30
CA GLY A 441 21.24 7.19 11.73
C GLY A 441 21.36 7.94 10.40
N GLY A 442 22.57 8.26 9.94
CA GLY A 442 22.82 8.88 8.63
C GLY A 442 22.48 10.38 8.58
N VAL A 443 22.58 10.93 7.39
CA VAL A 443 22.30 12.32 7.02
C VAL A 443 21.40 12.35 5.80
N PHE A 444 20.77 13.48 5.52
CA PHE A 444 19.97 13.70 4.35
C PHE A 444 20.66 14.69 3.39
N SER A 445 20.52 14.46 2.10
CA SER A 445 20.81 15.47 1.09
C SER A 445 19.73 16.54 1.10
N PRO A 446 20.04 17.81 1.35
CA PRO A 446 19.04 18.87 1.30
C PRO A 446 18.37 19.03 -0.08
N ALA A 447 19.05 18.59 -1.14
CA ALA A 447 18.58 18.71 -2.51
C ALA A 447 17.75 17.49 -2.96
N MET A 448 18.05 16.28 -2.44
CA MET A 448 17.50 15.04 -2.98
C MET A 448 16.55 14.32 -2.01
N ASP A 449 16.77 14.45 -0.69
CA ASP A 449 16.10 13.59 0.31
C ASP A 449 14.91 14.26 1.01
N ALA A 450 14.32 15.31 0.43
CA ALA A 450 13.19 15.98 1.07
C ALA A 450 12.00 15.04 1.37
N PRO A 451 11.58 14.13 0.47
CA PRO A 451 10.52 13.18 0.77
C PRO A 451 10.94 12.11 1.78
N THR A 452 12.19 11.64 1.73
CA THR A 452 12.73 10.69 2.71
C THR A 452 12.76 11.30 4.11
N HIS A 453 13.22 12.56 4.25
CA HIS A 453 13.15 13.27 5.53
C HIS A 453 11.70 13.49 5.99
N HIS A 454 10.78 13.76 5.08
CA HIS A 454 9.35 13.87 5.37
C HIS A 454 8.81 12.56 5.96
N PHE A 455 9.16 11.42 5.38
CA PHE A 455 8.80 10.10 5.90
C PHE A 455 9.37 9.85 7.30
N HIS A 456 10.64 10.17 7.54
CA HIS A 456 11.24 10.04 8.88
C HIS A 456 10.51 10.90 9.92
N ARG A 457 10.11 12.13 9.57
CA ARG A 457 9.30 12.98 10.44
C ARG A 457 7.92 12.40 10.70
N TRP A 458 7.30 11.78 9.69
CA TRP A 458 6.03 11.09 9.86
C TRP A 458 6.15 9.94 10.88
N VAL A 459 7.14 9.07 10.74
CA VAL A 459 7.41 7.99 11.70
C VAL A 459 7.69 8.57 13.10
N ALA A 460 8.49 9.62 13.20
CA ALA A 460 8.82 10.25 14.47
C ALA A 460 7.57 10.82 15.17
N ARG A 461 6.63 11.42 14.43
CA ARG A 461 5.33 11.87 14.99
C ARG A 461 4.55 10.71 15.59
N LYS A 462 4.43 9.59 14.85
CA LYS A 462 3.73 8.39 15.33
C LYS A 462 4.39 7.80 16.57
N TYR A 463 5.71 7.76 16.62
CA TYR A 463 6.44 7.28 17.78
C TYR A 463 6.25 8.19 19.02
N ARG A 464 6.27 9.52 18.86
CA ARG A 464 5.99 10.45 19.98
C ARG A 464 4.58 10.29 20.51
N ALA A 465 3.60 10.16 19.64
CA ALA A 465 2.21 9.95 20.05
C ALA A 465 2.06 8.66 20.87
N ALA A 466 2.80 7.61 20.50
CA ALA A 466 2.82 6.35 21.25
C ALA A 466 3.52 6.48 22.61
N LEU A 467 4.70 7.14 22.65
CA LEU A 467 5.46 7.34 23.90
C LEU A 467 4.76 8.30 24.88
N GLY A 468 3.99 9.29 24.37
CA GLY A 468 3.28 10.28 25.21
C GLY A 468 1.92 9.79 25.71
N GLY A 469 1.33 8.75 25.10
CA GLY A 469 0.04 8.19 25.51
C GLY A 469 0.08 7.27 26.74
N GLY A 470 1.26 6.88 27.22
CA GLY A 470 1.44 6.00 28.38
C GLY A 470 1.36 6.68 29.76
N GLY A 471 1.12 7.99 29.82
CA GLY A 471 1.16 8.79 31.06
C GLY A 471 -0.19 9.18 31.67
N GLY A 472 -1.25 8.42 31.48
CA GLY A 472 -2.59 8.83 31.90
C GLY A 472 -3.43 7.79 32.64
N CYS A 473 -2.87 7.09 33.65
CA CYS A 473 -3.65 6.37 34.67
C CYS A 473 -2.84 6.34 35.98
N GLY A 474 -2.82 7.46 36.68
CA GLY A 474 -2.19 7.60 37.98
C GLY A 474 -2.98 8.58 38.84
N GLY A 475 -3.99 8.07 39.55
CA GLY A 475 -4.38 8.46 40.88
C GLY A 475 -4.85 9.90 41.10
N ASP A 476 -6.13 10.17 40.87
CA ASP A 476 -6.84 11.11 41.70
C ASP A 476 -7.02 10.47 43.07
N GLY A 477 -6.07 10.73 43.93
CA GLY A 477 -6.23 10.45 45.35
C GLY A 477 -7.20 11.46 45.95
N ASP A 478 -8.40 10.98 46.27
CA ASP A 478 -9.31 11.64 47.16
C ASP A 478 -8.62 11.88 48.50
N GLY A 479 -8.18 13.12 48.67
CA GLY A 479 -7.78 13.66 49.96
C GLY A 479 -9.02 14.14 50.69
N ASP A 480 -9.67 13.23 51.39
CA ASP A 480 -10.64 13.57 52.44
C ASP A 480 -9.89 14.28 53.55
N SER A 481 -10.13 15.57 53.75
CA SER A 481 -9.75 16.29 54.97
C SER A 481 -11.02 16.79 55.64
N ASN A 482 -11.58 15.92 56.48
CA ASN A 482 -12.37 16.35 57.65
C ASN A 482 -11.40 17.01 58.68
N GLY A 483 -11.82 18.17 59.19
CA GLY A 483 -11.14 18.76 60.32
C GLY A 483 -11.61 20.18 60.61
N GLU A 484 -12.63 20.30 61.44
CA GLU A 484 -13.06 21.43 62.28
C GLU A 484 -13.35 22.78 61.61
#